data_293c9d943e8d8befcac9fe2c29e2e05d
#
_entry.id   293c9d943e8d8befcac9fe2c29e2e05d
#
_cell.length_a   1.000
_cell.length_b   1.000
_cell.length_c   1.000
_cell.angle_alpha   90.00
_cell.angle_beta   90.00
_cell.angle_gamma   90.00
#
_symmetry.space_group_name_H-M   'P 1'
#
loop_
_entity.id
_entity.type
_entity.pdbx_description
1 polymer ?
#
loop_
_entity_poly.entity_id
_entity_poly.type
_entity_poly.pdbx_seq_one_letter_code
_entity_poly.pdbx_strand_id
1 'polypeptide(L)'
;MKHKTLLLQALIVSLLLPLSATAQKPTINWYGFVAAQSFTDTHKSASAADGFLYLYPIDRKLDVNDNDQNSIVSGSEFGTMARIGFVLTGPEIFGAASRAKAEIEFSGHDQASNHVLYRHAFMALDWNDGSSLLLGQTWHPMNDLFPSTVSIAIGSPFNALNRSPQLRGSSFLDAGKKLNLTIACIFQALNTSVGPDPEDPTENTTIKSNKFQRNSTQPNIYLGLDWNLGDLKLGAGAEYQRIVPFVDTDDNNEKYYLNSFSGMLQAQYAKDKLSVKGKVLLGQNMSHLGICSGYGLTTDADRKYSNLTALSSWAQVQYGTDLKWGLFGGYMKNLGAADDLAKIYAVGGGKIDSMWRVAPNVQYTVGNLNLGLEFELTSVAYGTIESKGTVTDTHDVFNFRTLLSAMYSF
;
A
#
# COMPACT_ATOMS: atom_id res chain seq x y z
N MET A 1 27.27 -8.58 21.32
CA MET A 1 26.40 -7.89 20.34
C MET A 1 26.16 -6.39 20.64
N LYS A 2 26.26 -5.93 21.89
CA LYS A 2 26.02 -4.49 22.26
C LYS A 2 27.00 -3.48 21.66
N HIS A 3 28.21 -3.88 21.24
CA HIS A 3 29.22 -2.96 20.71
C HIS A 3 29.08 -2.63 19.20
N LYS A 4 28.37 -3.47 18.40
CA LYS A 4 28.20 -3.21 16.95
C LYS A 4 27.13 -2.17 16.65
N THR A 5 26.12 -2.06 17.51
CA THR A 5 25.04 -1.07 17.36
C THR A 5 25.50 0.35 17.74
N LEU A 6 26.39 0.46 18.73
CA LEU A 6 27.01 1.73 19.12
C LEU A 6 27.97 2.27 18.05
N LEU A 7 28.68 1.40 17.32
CA LEU A 7 29.58 1.82 16.23
C LEU A 7 28.81 2.37 15.02
N LEU A 8 27.63 1.82 14.70
CA LEU A 8 26.81 2.35 13.62
C LEU A 8 26.18 3.70 13.97
N GLN A 9 25.79 3.91 15.24
CA GLN A 9 25.30 5.20 15.72
C GLN A 9 26.42 6.27 15.81
N ALA A 10 27.64 5.88 16.17
CA ALA A 10 28.79 6.76 16.22
C ALA A 10 29.27 7.16 14.81
N LEU A 11 29.13 6.29 13.82
CA LEU A 11 29.49 6.58 12.41
C LEU A 11 28.54 7.63 11.79
N ILE A 12 27.27 7.65 12.19
CA ILE A 12 26.29 8.66 11.75
C ILE A 12 26.57 10.03 12.38
N VAL A 13 27.08 10.07 13.60
CA VAL A 13 27.39 11.33 14.31
C VAL A 13 28.70 11.96 13.83
N SER A 14 29.68 11.17 13.38
CA SER A 14 30.98 11.70 12.89
C SER A 14 30.92 12.34 11.49
N LEU A 15 29.80 12.22 10.76
CA LEU A 15 29.55 12.90 9.48
C LEU A 15 29.01 14.34 9.64
N LEU A 16 28.83 14.83 10.86
CA LEU A 16 28.40 16.20 11.17
C LEU A 16 29.57 17.19 11.29
N LEU A 17 30.47 17.23 10.30
CA LEU A 17 31.39 18.33 10.19
C LEU A 17 30.65 19.57 9.64
N PRO A 18 30.89 20.80 10.18
CA PRO A 18 30.23 22.00 9.70
C PRO A 18 30.78 22.37 8.29
N LEU A 19 30.09 21.90 7.26
CA LEU A 19 30.24 22.44 5.92
C LEU A 19 29.44 23.75 5.85
N SER A 20 30.07 24.80 5.40
CA SER A 20 29.50 26.14 5.22
C SER A 20 28.27 26.04 4.32
N ALA A 21 27.07 26.01 4.90
CA ALA A 21 25.83 26.14 4.14
C ALA A 21 25.74 27.59 3.67
N THR A 22 25.72 27.82 2.37
CA THR A 22 25.32 29.13 1.81
C THR A 22 23.90 29.41 2.24
N ALA A 23 23.66 30.54 2.90
CA ALA A 23 22.40 30.89 3.53
C ALA A 23 21.34 31.25 2.47
N GLN A 24 20.90 30.26 1.70
CA GLN A 24 19.70 30.38 0.87
C GLN A 24 18.46 30.36 1.77
N LYS A 25 17.61 31.39 1.67
CA LYS A 25 16.35 31.42 2.40
C LYS A 25 15.48 30.24 1.98
N PRO A 26 14.97 29.41 2.91
CA PRO A 26 14.07 28.31 2.57
C PRO A 26 12.79 28.86 1.96
N THR A 27 12.27 28.17 0.94
CA THR A 27 10.95 28.46 0.36
C THR A 27 9.95 27.39 0.75
N ILE A 28 8.72 27.77 1.01
CA ILE A 28 7.63 26.86 1.39
C ILE A 28 6.54 26.97 0.32
N ASN A 29 6.23 25.85 -0.31
CA ASN A 29 5.13 25.71 -1.25
C ASN A 29 4.03 24.88 -0.60
N TRP A 30 2.89 25.51 -0.34
CA TRP A 30 1.70 24.85 0.18
C TRP A 30 0.92 24.21 -0.95
N TYR A 31 0.26 23.09 -0.65
CA TYR A 31 -0.65 22.43 -1.57
C TYR A 31 -1.69 21.65 -0.77
N GLY A 32 -2.79 21.32 -1.43
CA GLY A 32 -3.84 20.53 -0.79
C GLY A 32 -5.09 20.43 -1.65
N PHE A 33 -6.13 19.89 -1.02
CA PHE A 33 -7.45 19.88 -1.60
C PHE A 33 -8.53 19.79 -0.52
N VAL A 34 -9.75 20.17 -0.89
CA VAL A 34 -10.98 19.87 -0.21
C VAL A 34 -11.86 19.10 -1.18
N ALA A 35 -12.42 17.98 -0.75
CA ALA A 35 -13.32 17.16 -1.55
C ALA A 35 -14.63 16.90 -0.82
N ALA A 36 -15.72 16.87 -1.58
CA ALA A 36 -17.00 16.32 -1.18
C ALA A 36 -17.29 15.10 -2.03
N GLN A 37 -17.67 13.98 -1.37
CA GLN A 37 -17.94 12.71 -2.04
C GLN A 37 -19.28 12.14 -1.57
N SER A 38 -19.91 11.38 -2.45
CA SER A 38 -21.13 10.62 -2.17
C SER A 38 -20.99 9.25 -2.79
N PHE A 39 -21.36 8.21 -2.06
CA PHE A 39 -21.36 6.85 -2.59
C PHE A 39 -22.59 6.05 -2.17
N THR A 40 -22.91 5.03 -2.95
CA THR A 40 -23.91 4.01 -2.62
C THR A 40 -23.34 2.63 -2.93
N ASP A 41 -23.42 1.71 -1.99
CA ASP A 41 -23.05 0.30 -2.10
C ASP A 41 -24.27 -0.59 -2.05
N THR A 42 -24.26 -1.71 -2.77
CA THR A 42 -25.34 -2.72 -2.73
C THR A 42 -25.11 -3.82 -1.70
N HIS A 43 -23.90 -3.87 -1.12
CA HIS A 43 -23.49 -4.90 -0.16
C HIS A 43 -22.52 -4.31 0.87
N LYS A 44 -22.55 -4.84 2.11
CA LYS A 44 -21.56 -4.48 3.14
C LYS A 44 -20.14 -4.81 2.67
N SER A 45 -19.19 -3.94 3.02
CA SER A 45 -17.84 -3.99 2.50
C SER A 45 -16.78 -3.88 3.59
N ALA A 46 -15.63 -4.50 3.34
CA ALA A 46 -14.39 -4.16 4.02
C ALA A 46 -13.97 -2.76 3.55
N SER A 47 -13.99 -1.81 4.45
CA SER A 47 -13.76 -0.40 4.17
C SER A 47 -13.12 0.31 5.36
N ALA A 48 -12.69 1.56 5.14
CA ALA A 48 -12.24 2.46 6.19
C ALA A 48 -12.77 3.87 5.90
N ALA A 49 -12.51 4.82 6.81
CA ALA A 49 -12.92 6.22 6.68
C ALA A 49 -14.44 6.34 6.36
N ASP A 50 -15.28 5.75 7.21
CA ASP A 50 -16.76 5.72 7.07
C ASP A 50 -17.25 5.22 5.70
N GLY A 51 -16.53 4.25 5.11
CA GLY A 51 -16.86 3.63 3.82
C GLY A 51 -16.25 4.32 2.60
N PHE A 52 -15.63 5.51 2.74
CA PHE A 52 -15.02 6.21 1.60
C PHE A 52 -13.81 5.47 1.03
N LEU A 53 -13.01 4.81 1.87
CA LEU A 53 -11.96 3.90 1.43
C LEU A 53 -12.53 2.49 1.30
N TYR A 54 -13.08 2.18 0.13
CA TYR A 54 -13.68 0.89 -0.20
C TYR A 54 -12.63 -0.10 -0.68
N LEU A 55 -12.68 -1.34 -0.16
CA LEU A 55 -11.76 -2.40 -0.56
C LEU A 55 -12.50 -3.51 -1.34
N TYR A 56 -13.44 -4.22 -0.72
CA TYR A 56 -14.18 -5.32 -1.36
C TYR A 56 -15.40 -5.70 -0.53
N PRO A 57 -16.46 -6.35 -1.10
CA PRO A 57 -17.58 -6.85 -0.33
C PRO A 57 -17.15 -7.95 0.64
N ILE A 58 -17.66 -7.93 1.88
CA ILE A 58 -17.42 -9.00 2.85
C ILE A 58 -18.26 -10.23 2.53
N ASP A 59 -17.89 -11.39 3.10
CA ASP A 59 -18.62 -12.63 2.87
C ASP A 59 -20.10 -12.53 3.29
N ARG A 60 -20.94 -13.34 2.65
CA ARG A 60 -22.35 -13.42 3.00
C ARG A 60 -22.54 -13.95 4.41
N LYS A 61 -23.59 -13.47 5.07
CA LYS A 61 -24.05 -13.95 6.38
C LYS A 61 -25.50 -14.36 6.26
N LEU A 62 -25.74 -15.66 6.08
CA LEU A 62 -27.08 -16.19 5.90
C LEU A 62 -27.87 -16.18 7.21
N ASP A 63 -29.14 -15.83 7.13
CA ASP A 63 -30.11 -16.00 8.19
C ASP A 63 -30.77 -17.41 8.14
N VAL A 64 -31.72 -17.67 8.98
CA VAL A 64 -32.42 -18.97 9.04
C VAL A 64 -33.29 -19.30 7.81
N ASN A 65 -33.48 -18.32 6.92
CA ASN A 65 -34.24 -18.45 5.67
C ASN A 65 -33.33 -18.33 4.44
N ASP A 66 -32.00 -18.49 4.61
CA ASP A 66 -30.98 -18.35 3.58
C ASP A 66 -30.87 -16.95 2.95
N ASN A 67 -31.38 -15.89 3.60
CA ASN A 67 -31.17 -14.52 3.14
C ASN A 67 -29.84 -13.98 3.62
N ASP A 68 -29.14 -13.30 2.74
CA ASP A 68 -27.85 -12.67 3.10
C ASP A 68 -28.07 -11.34 3.86
N GLN A 69 -27.74 -11.35 5.17
CA GLN A 69 -27.80 -10.19 6.05
C GLN A 69 -26.79 -9.09 5.70
N ASN A 70 -25.82 -9.37 4.85
CA ASN A 70 -24.84 -8.40 4.36
C ASN A 70 -25.24 -7.76 3.02
N SER A 71 -26.25 -8.30 2.34
CA SER A 71 -26.84 -7.73 1.11
C SER A 71 -27.76 -6.55 1.46
N ILE A 72 -27.17 -5.45 1.91
CA ILE A 72 -27.87 -4.24 2.35
C ILE A 72 -27.35 -3.06 1.54
N VAL A 73 -28.28 -2.35 0.89
CA VAL A 73 -27.94 -1.07 0.24
C VAL A 73 -27.61 -0.04 1.32
N SER A 74 -26.44 0.55 1.22
CA SER A 74 -25.96 1.58 2.14
C SER A 74 -25.16 2.64 1.39
N GLY A 75 -25.01 3.80 1.98
CA GLY A 75 -24.23 4.87 1.36
C GLY A 75 -24.03 6.03 2.32
N SER A 76 -23.25 7.00 1.84
CA SER A 76 -23.03 8.26 2.51
C SER A 76 -23.12 9.39 1.50
N GLU A 77 -23.86 10.42 1.86
CA GLU A 77 -23.98 11.63 1.06
C GLU A 77 -23.17 12.76 1.70
N PHE A 78 -22.46 13.51 0.85
CA PHE A 78 -21.69 14.69 1.28
C PHE A 78 -20.59 14.41 2.32
N GLY A 79 -19.97 13.25 2.28
CA GLY A 79 -18.74 13.02 3.02
C GLY A 79 -17.63 13.96 2.58
N THR A 80 -16.95 14.55 3.54
CA THR A 80 -15.90 15.54 3.27
C THR A 80 -14.53 15.02 3.60
N MET A 81 -13.58 15.36 2.77
CA MET A 81 -12.16 15.05 2.95
C MET A 81 -11.34 16.31 2.67
N ALA A 82 -10.33 16.55 3.47
CA ALA A 82 -9.38 17.62 3.22
C ALA A 82 -7.96 17.13 3.41
N ARG A 83 -7.05 17.66 2.60
CA ARG A 83 -5.61 17.38 2.70
C ARG A 83 -4.86 18.69 2.66
N ILE A 84 -3.84 18.82 3.50
CA ILE A 84 -2.90 19.92 3.45
C ILE A 84 -1.48 19.39 3.59
N GLY A 85 -0.58 19.95 2.82
CA GLY A 85 0.83 19.65 2.87
C GLY A 85 1.68 20.82 2.42
N PHE A 86 2.97 20.69 2.65
CA PHE A 86 3.96 21.63 2.13
C PHE A 86 5.22 20.90 1.69
N VAL A 87 5.91 21.52 0.74
CA VAL A 87 7.27 21.21 0.37
C VAL A 87 8.16 22.40 0.73
N LEU A 88 9.13 22.15 1.59
CA LEU A 88 10.17 23.11 1.95
C LEU A 88 11.39 22.81 1.09
N THR A 89 11.91 23.82 0.36
CA THR A 89 13.21 23.77 -0.29
C THR A 89 14.20 24.53 0.56
N GLY A 90 15.25 23.83 0.98
CA GLY A 90 16.28 24.36 1.88
C GLY A 90 17.58 24.75 1.14
N PRO A 91 18.63 25.08 1.89
CA PRO A 91 19.96 25.34 1.34
C PRO A 91 20.57 24.08 0.73
N GLU A 92 21.61 24.26 -0.05
CA GLU A 92 22.44 23.17 -0.51
C GLU A 92 23.15 22.49 0.69
N ILE A 93 23.10 21.16 0.75
CA ILE A 93 23.74 20.33 1.79
C ILE A 93 24.51 19.21 1.09
N PHE A 94 25.79 19.09 1.36
CA PHE A 94 26.68 18.09 0.72
C PHE A 94 26.67 18.12 -0.83
N GLY A 95 26.52 19.30 -1.41
CA GLY A 95 26.43 19.47 -2.87
C GLY A 95 25.09 19.02 -3.47
N ALA A 96 24.07 18.82 -2.64
CA ALA A 96 22.73 18.42 -3.06
C ALA A 96 21.69 19.48 -2.69
N ALA A 97 20.68 19.67 -3.51
CA ALA A 97 19.49 20.43 -3.17
C ALA A 97 18.75 19.72 -2.03
N SER A 98 18.48 20.43 -0.92
CA SER A 98 17.75 19.85 0.20
C SER A 98 16.27 20.19 0.14
N ARG A 99 15.42 19.23 0.48
CA ARG A 99 13.97 19.44 0.61
C ARG A 99 13.38 18.64 1.76
N ALA A 100 12.28 19.12 2.30
CA ALA A 100 11.44 18.38 3.23
C ALA A 100 9.98 18.46 2.79
N LYS A 101 9.21 17.43 3.10
CA LYS A 101 7.77 17.37 2.82
C LYS A 101 7.04 16.91 4.07
N ALA A 102 5.94 17.60 4.42
CA ALA A 102 4.96 17.11 5.38
C ALA A 102 3.55 17.20 4.76
N GLU A 103 2.71 16.21 5.08
CA GLU A 103 1.34 16.11 4.56
C GLU A 103 0.46 15.38 5.57
N ILE A 104 -0.70 15.97 5.85
CA ILE A 104 -1.76 15.38 6.66
C ILE A 104 -3.08 15.38 5.87
N GLU A 105 -3.98 14.49 6.26
CA GLU A 105 -5.29 14.33 5.64
C GLU A 105 -6.35 14.15 6.71
N PHE A 106 -7.48 14.82 6.53
CA PHE A 106 -8.66 14.74 7.39
C PHE A 106 -9.71 13.86 6.69
N SER A 107 -9.38 12.62 6.44
CA SER A 107 -10.27 11.61 5.86
C SER A 107 -10.44 10.42 6.78
N GLY A 108 -9.80 10.49 7.96
CA GLY A 108 -9.85 9.43 8.93
C GLY A 108 -8.95 8.24 8.62
N HIS A 109 -8.95 7.33 9.58
CA HIS A 109 -8.28 6.05 9.54
C HIS A 109 -9.19 5.06 10.26
N ASP A 110 -9.07 3.79 9.95
CA ASP A 110 -9.97 2.75 10.45
C ASP A 110 -11.45 3.03 10.06
N GLN A 111 -12.34 3.09 11.03
CA GLN A 111 -13.78 3.25 10.82
C GLN A 111 -14.27 4.71 10.95
N ALA A 112 -13.39 5.64 11.35
CA ALA A 112 -13.81 7.03 11.60
C ALA A 112 -13.17 8.02 10.61
N SER A 113 -14.00 8.88 10.00
CA SER A 113 -13.56 9.90 9.04
C SER A 113 -13.02 11.18 9.68
N ASN A 114 -13.22 11.37 10.99
CA ASN A 114 -12.81 12.57 11.71
C ASN A 114 -11.39 12.51 12.28
N HIS A 115 -10.65 11.45 12.02
CA HIS A 115 -9.27 11.31 12.46
C HIS A 115 -8.30 11.97 11.47
N VAL A 116 -7.20 12.49 11.99
CA VAL A 116 -6.11 13.03 11.19
C VAL A 116 -5.15 11.90 10.81
N LEU A 117 -4.97 11.71 9.51
CA LEU A 117 -4.01 10.74 8.97
C LEU A 117 -2.70 11.43 8.62
N TYR A 118 -1.62 11.03 9.28
CA TYR A 118 -0.26 11.42 8.94
C TYR A 118 0.21 10.66 7.70
N ARG A 119 0.46 11.37 6.60
CA ARG A 119 0.73 10.76 5.29
C ARG A 119 2.20 10.75 4.91
N HIS A 120 2.77 11.94 4.77
CA HIS A 120 4.17 12.12 4.40
C HIS A 120 4.88 12.98 5.43
N ALA A 121 6.09 12.58 5.81
CA ALA A 121 7.08 13.43 6.44
C ALA A 121 8.47 12.86 6.20
N PHE A 122 9.18 13.50 5.32
CA PHE A 122 10.51 13.10 4.95
C PHE A 122 11.39 14.31 4.63
N MET A 123 12.68 14.11 4.71
CA MET A 123 13.71 14.97 4.13
C MET A 123 14.39 14.23 2.99
N ALA A 124 14.87 14.98 2.00
CA ALA A 124 15.64 14.43 0.90
C ALA A 124 16.77 15.35 0.44
N LEU A 125 17.79 14.75 -0.11
CA LEU A 125 18.92 15.38 -0.76
C LEU A 125 18.92 14.90 -2.22
N ASP A 126 18.88 15.85 -3.16
CA ASP A 126 18.81 15.56 -4.60
C ASP A 126 20.06 16.18 -5.28
N TRP A 127 20.95 15.34 -5.84
CA TRP A 127 22.15 15.76 -6.51
C TRP A 127 21.93 16.06 -8.01
N ASN A 128 22.80 16.87 -8.59
CA ASN A 128 22.70 17.29 -9.99
C ASN A 128 22.84 16.14 -11.00
N ASP A 129 23.50 15.04 -10.61
CA ASP A 129 23.61 13.82 -11.42
C ASP A 129 22.28 13.04 -11.48
N GLY A 130 21.30 13.41 -10.63
CA GLY A 130 20.01 12.79 -10.50
C GLY A 130 19.95 11.72 -9.40
N SER A 131 21.03 11.53 -8.65
CA SER A 131 21.00 10.71 -7.44
C SER A 131 20.16 11.39 -6.36
N SER A 132 19.51 10.59 -5.50
CA SER A 132 18.67 11.09 -4.40
C SER A 132 18.83 10.22 -3.16
N LEU A 133 18.81 10.85 -2.00
CA LEU A 133 18.72 10.18 -0.69
C LEU A 133 17.51 10.73 0.06
N LEU A 134 16.61 9.85 0.49
CA LEU A 134 15.40 10.20 1.24
C LEU A 134 15.40 9.49 2.59
N LEU A 135 15.04 10.21 3.63
CA LEU A 135 14.84 9.69 4.97
C LEU A 135 13.50 10.18 5.52
N GLY A 136 12.64 9.27 5.93
CA GLY A 136 11.33 9.55 6.52
C GLY A 136 10.20 8.76 5.91
N GLN A 137 8.95 9.13 6.24
CA GLN A 137 7.75 8.43 5.82
C GLN A 137 7.25 8.94 4.47
N THR A 138 7.10 8.02 3.52
CA THR A 138 6.47 8.28 2.22
C THR A 138 5.93 6.97 1.61
N TRP A 139 5.41 7.04 0.38
CA TRP A 139 4.96 5.87 -0.34
C TRP A 139 6.04 4.78 -0.40
N HIS A 140 5.61 3.54 -0.15
CA HIS A 140 6.42 2.36 -0.41
C HIS A 140 6.81 2.30 -1.89
N PRO A 141 8.04 1.91 -2.27
CA PRO A 141 8.45 1.90 -3.67
C PRO A 141 7.57 1.02 -4.59
N MET A 142 6.97 -0.06 -4.07
CA MET A 142 5.98 -0.84 -4.82
C MET A 142 4.65 -0.12 -5.02
N ASN A 143 4.47 1.05 -4.42
CA ASN A 143 3.28 1.89 -4.50
C ASN A 143 3.59 3.27 -5.09
N ASP A 144 4.38 3.34 -6.13
CA ASP A 144 4.78 4.57 -6.82
C ASP A 144 3.96 4.86 -8.09
N LEU A 145 3.37 3.82 -8.72
CA LEU A 145 2.45 3.95 -9.85
C LEU A 145 1.00 3.73 -9.37
N PHE A 146 0.14 4.71 -9.68
CA PHE A 146 -1.27 4.71 -9.29
C PHE A 146 -2.19 4.71 -10.50
N PRO A 147 -3.33 3.99 -10.45
CA PRO A 147 -4.41 4.19 -11.40
C PRO A 147 -5.06 5.56 -11.18
N SER A 148 -5.64 6.13 -12.23
CA SER A 148 -6.34 7.42 -12.21
C SER A 148 -7.84 7.19 -11.98
N THR A 149 -8.21 6.58 -10.83
CA THR A 149 -9.59 6.35 -10.39
C THR A 149 -10.15 7.59 -9.68
N VAL A 150 -11.47 7.68 -9.54
CA VAL A 150 -12.13 8.68 -8.68
C VAL A 150 -12.05 8.24 -7.22
N SER A 151 -12.11 6.94 -6.98
CA SER A 151 -11.99 6.32 -5.65
C SER A 151 -10.65 6.64 -4.97
N ILE A 152 -10.72 7.05 -3.70
CA ILE A 152 -9.52 7.32 -2.86
C ILE A 152 -8.74 6.06 -2.50
N ALA A 153 -9.31 4.88 -2.76
CA ALA A 153 -8.65 3.60 -2.58
C ALA A 153 -7.52 3.37 -3.61
N ILE A 154 -7.43 4.23 -4.66
CA ILE A 154 -6.37 4.22 -5.70
C ILE A 154 -6.03 2.82 -6.21
N GLY A 155 -7.07 2.04 -6.51
CA GLY A 155 -6.98 0.68 -7.04
C GLY A 155 -6.76 -0.42 -6.01
N SER A 156 -6.73 -0.12 -4.70
CA SER A 156 -6.65 -1.17 -3.68
C SER A 156 -7.95 -2.01 -3.63
N PRO A 157 -7.83 -3.31 -3.29
CA PRO A 157 -6.66 -4.07 -2.84
C PRO A 157 -5.79 -4.64 -3.98
N PHE A 158 -6.04 -4.30 -5.25
CA PHE A 158 -5.28 -4.78 -6.41
C PHE A 158 -3.95 -4.02 -6.58
N ASN A 159 -3.90 -2.78 -6.14
CA ASN A 159 -2.68 -1.98 -6.06
C ASN A 159 -2.14 -1.98 -4.63
N ALA A 160 -0.82 -2.02 -4.47
CA ALA A 160 -0.20 -1.81 -3.16
C ALA A 160 -0.64 -0.48 -2.56
N LEU A 161 -0.93 -0.45 -1.26
CA LEU A 161 -1.32 0.74 -0.52
C LEU A 161 -0.55 0.81 0.80
N ASN A 162 0.64 1.39 0.78
CA ASN A 162 1.44 1.56 1.99
C ASN A 162 2.28 2.83 1.96
N ARG A 163 2.38 3.50 3.10
CA ARG A 163 3.33 4.57 3.40
C ARG A 163 4.06 4.19 4.66
N SER A 164 5.38 4.18 4.58
CA SER A 164 6.22 3.71 5.68
C SER A 164 7.48 4.56 5.82
N PRO A 165 8.01 4.70 7.04
CA PRO A 165 9.33 5.24 7.28
C PRO A 165 10.38 4.42 6.53
N GLN A 166 11.29 5.11 5.85
CA GLN A 166 12.30 4.47 5.01
C GLN A 166 13.55 5.33 4.85
N LEU A 167 14.66 4.66 4.64
CA LEU A 167 15.86 5.21 4.06
C LEU A 167 15.93 4.70 2.62
N ARG A 168 15.85 5.61 1.64
CA ARG A 168 15.83 5.29 0.20
C ARG A 168 16.92 6.03 -0.52
N GLY A 169 17.75 5.30 -1.25
CA GLY A 169 18.70 5.84 -2.21
C GLY A 169 18.24 5.53 -3.64
N SER A 170 18.44 6.46 -4.56
CA SER A 170 18.24 6.22 -5.99
C SER A 170 19.34 6.88 -6.80
N SER A 171 19.70 6.27 -7.95
CA SER A 171 20.69 6.80 -8.87
C SER A 171 20.49 6.26 -10.28
N PHE A 172 20.80 7.06 -11.27
CA PHE A 172 20.82 6.59 -12.66
C PHE A 172 22.04 5.73 -12.94
N LEU A 173 21.82 4.62 -13.63
CA LEU A 173 22.86 3.67 -14.02
C LEU A 173 23.48 4.00 -15.39
N ASP A 174 22.86 4.91 -16.15
CA ASP A 174 23.28 5.31 -17.49
C ASP A 174 23.44 6.83 -17.61
N ALA A 175 24.34 7.26 -18.49
CA ALA A 175 24.61 8.67 -18.75
C ALA A 175 23.39 9.42 -19.35
N GLY A 176 22.48 8.69 -19.99
CA GLY A 176 21.23 9.24 -20.56
C GLY A 176 20.15 9.47 -19.52
N LYS A 177 20.38 9.12 -18.26
CA LYS A 177 19.42 9.22 -17.15
C LYS A 177 18.07 8.54 -17.46
N LYS A 178 18.13 7.38 -18.11
CA LYS A 178 16.94 6.60 -18.48
C LYS A 178 16.69 5.45 -17.53
N LEU A 179 17.74 4.79 -17.03
CA LEU A 179 17.63 3.63 -16.14
C LEU A 179 17.98 4.05 -14.73
N ASN A 180 16.99 4.08 -13.83
CA ASN A 180 17.15 4.43 -12.43
C ASN A 180 17.14 3.19 -11.55
N LEU A 181 18.11 3.09 -10.63
CA LEU A 181 18.17 2.09 -9.57
C LEU A 181 17.66 2.70 -8.27
N THR A 182 16.79 2.00 -7.57
CA THR A 182 16.29 2.37 -6.24
C THR A 182 16.59 1.25 -5.23
N ILE A 183 17.16 1.61 -4.08
CA ILE A 183 17.36 0.71 -2.93
C ILE A 183 16.69 1.37 -1.73
N ALA A 184 15.92 0.60 -0.94
CA ALA A 184 15.31 1.13 0.27
C ALA A 184 15.32 0.13 1.43
N CYS A 185 15.53 0.67 2.64
CA CYS A 185 15.30 0.01 3.93
C CYS A 185 14.00 0.57 4.50
N ILE A 186 12.99 -0.27 4.76
CA ILE A 186 11.63 0.15 5.04
C ILE A 186 11.14 -0.45 6.36
N PHE A 187 10.56 0.37 7.24
CA PHE A 187 9.88 -0.08 8.46
C PHE A 187 8.38 0.12 8.34
N GLN A 188 7.61 -0.93 8.60
CA GLN A 188 6.15 -0.91 8.45
C GLN A 188 5.49 0.07 9.42
N ALA A 189 4.56 0.89 8.94
CA ALA A 189 3.83 1.85 9.74
C ALA A 189 2.33 1.90 9.44
N LEU A 190 1.90 2.40 8.26
CA LEU A 190 0.47 2.59 7.95
C LEU A 190 -0.25 1.26 7.77
N ASN A 191 0.25 0.41 6.88
CA ASN A 191 -0.17 -0.98 6.76
C ASN A 191 0.95 -1.86 7.29
N THR A 192 0.60 -2.81 8.14
CA THR A 192 1.54 -3.69 8.83
C THR A 192 1.20 -5.14 8.53
N SER A 193 2.16 -6.02 8.75
CA SER A 193 1.94 -7.46 8.65
C SER A 193 0.84 -7.91 9.60
N VAL A 194 0.06 -8.88 9.14
CA VAL A 194 -0.89 -9.61 9.98
C VAL A 194 -0.17 -10.67 10.80
N GLY A 195 -0.78 -11.14 11.88
CA GLY A 195 -0.24 -12.22 12.68
C GLY A 195 -1.11 -12.57 13.87
N PRO A 196 -0.67 -13.54 14.72
CA PRO A 196 -1.39 -13.92 15.93
C PRO A 196 -1.47 -12.75 16.91
N ASP A 197 -2.55 -12.71 17.69
CA ASP A 197 -2.64 -11.79 18.81
C ASP A 197 -1.67 -12.29 19.92
N PRO A 198 -0.66 -11.49 20.31
CA PRO A 198 0.27 -11.89 21.37
C PRO A 198 -0.37 -11.92 22.77
N GLU A 199 -1.53 -11.28 22.95
CA GLU A 199 -2.27 -11.25 24.22
C GLU A 199 -3.24 -12.44 24.31
N ASP A 200 -3.62 -13.03 23.17
CA ASP A 200 -4.41 -14.26 23.10
C ASP A 200 -3.92 -15.19 21.98
N PRO A 201 -2.78 -15.88 22.20
CA PRO A 201 -2.21 -16.79 21.20
C PRO A 201 -3.04 -18.08 21.01
N THR A 202 -4.03 -18.33 21.86
CA THR A 202 -4.90 -19.52 21.79
C THR A 202 -6.08 -19.33 20.84
N GLU A 203 -6.56 -18.09 20.66
CA GLU A 203 -7.59 -17.77 19.71
C GLU A 203 -7.02 -17.59 18.30
N ASN A 204 -7.81 -17.93 17.28
CA ASN A 204 -7.44 -17.70 15.87
C ASN A 204 -7.59 -16.21 15.47
N THR A 205 -7.35 -15.30 16.41
CA THR A 205 -7.48 -13.87 16.17
C THR A 205 -6.29 -13.36 15.39
N THR A 206 -6.56 -12.78 14.24
CA THR A 206 -5.54 -12.14 13.39
C THR A 206 -5.54 -10.65 13.63
N ILE A 207 -4.41 -10.12 14.05
CA ILE A 207 -4.20 -8.67 14.24
C ILE A 207 -3.22 -8.12 13.22
N LYS A 208 -3.27 -6.78 13.01
CA LYS A 208 -2.23 -6.04 12.27
C LYS A 208 -1.30 -5.37 13.26
N SER A 209 0.01 -5.64 13.15
CA SER A 209 0.99 -5.04 14.07
C SER A 209 2.38 -4.89 13.45
N ASN A 210 3.03 -3.74 13.71
CA ASN A 210 4.45 -3.57 13.39
C ASN A 210 5.38 -4.30 14.37
N LYS A 211 4.85 -4.84 15.49
CA LYS A 211 5.63 -5.65 16.45
C LYS A 211 6.29 -6.83 15.75
N PHE A 212 5.63 -7.46 14.77
CA PHE A 212 6.17 -8.60 14.04
C PHE A 212 7.49 -8.24 13.32
N GLN A 213 7.54 -7.09 12.65
CA GLN A 213 8.79 -6.62 12.05
C GLN A 213 9.78 -6.11 13.11
N ARG A 214 9.32 -5.34 14.10
CA ARG A 214 10.20 -4.82 15.16
C ARG A 214 10.93 -5.93 15.92
N ASN A 215 10.26 -7.05 16.17
CA ASN A 215 10.87 -8.19 16.85
C ASN A 215 11.96 -8.88 15.99
N SER A 216 11.90 -8.74 14.66
CA SER A 216 12.97 -9.22 13.77
C SER A 216 14.21 -8.32 13.81
N THR A 217 14.06 -7.05 14.23
CA THR A 217 15.09 -5.99 14.21
C THR A 217 15.64 -5.67 12.81
N GLN A 218 14.96 -6.12 11.75
CA GLN A 218 15.38 -5.92 10.36
C GLN A 218 14.34 -5.11 9.59
N PRO A 219 14.78 -4.12 8.79
CA PRO A 219 13.89 -3.48 7.82
C PRO A 219 13.53 -4.44 6.69
N ASN A 220 12.43 -4.19 6.00
CA ASN A 220 12.24 -4.73 4.67
C ASN A 220 13.28 -4.12 3.73
N ILE A 221 13.82 -4.91 2.82
CA ILE A 221 14.81 -4.46 1.84
C ILE A 221 14.18 -4.49 0.46
N TYR A 222 14.13 -3.33 -0.18
CA TYR A 222 13.61 -3.19 -1.54
C TYR A 222 14.73 -2.86 -2.52
N LEU A 223 14.66 -3.46 -3.70
CA LEU A 223 15.48 -3.18 -4.87
C LEU A 223 14.57 -2.98 -6.08
N GLY A 224 14.73 -1.89 -6.81
CA GLY A 224 13.93 -1.58 -7.99
C GLY A 224 14.72 -0.95 -9.12
N LEU A 225 14.24 -1.18 -10.34
CA LEU A 225 14.75 -0.60 -11.58
C LEU A 225 13.57 0.06 -12.32
N ASP A 226 13.75 1.31 -12.72
CA ASP A 226 12.79 2.05 -13.52
C ASP A 226 13.46 2.51 -14.82
N TRP A 227 12.85 2.20 -15.96
CA TRP A 227 13.35 2.52 -17.28
C TRP A 227 12.43 3.51 -18.00
N ASN A 228 12.93 4.72 -18.25
CA ASN A 228 12.22 5.78 -18.96
C ASN A 228 12.59 5.77 -20.45
N LEU A 229 11.64 5.38 -21.29
CA LEU A 229 11.76 5.30 -22.74
C LEU A 229 10.94 6.39 -23.47
N GLY A 230 10.76 7.54 -22.84
CA GLY A 230 9.95 8.62 -23.36
C GLY A 230 8.45 8.43 -23.03
N ASP A 231 7.64 8.12 -24.04
CA ASP A 231 6.20 7.88 -23.84
C ASP A 231 5.93 6.61 -23.02
N LEU A 232 6.89 5.67 -22.95
CA LEU A 232 6.79 4.42 -22.20
C LEU A 232 7.74 4.44 -21.00
N LYS A 233 7.21 4.09 -19.82
CA LYS A 233 7.99 3.83 -18.61
C LYS A 233 7.74 2.40 -18.15
N LEU A 234 8.80 1.69 -17.83
CA LEU A 234 8.77 0.33 -17.31
C LEU A 234 9.42 0.30 -15.94
N GLY A 235 8.91 -0.50 -15.03
CA GLY A 235 9.50 -0.69 -13.72
C GLY A 235 9.45 -2.15 -13.29
N ALA A 236 10.47 -2.57 -12.55
CA ALA A 236 10.55 -3.86 -11.89
C ALA A 236 11.11 -3.67 -10.48
N GLY A 237 10.59 -4.41 -9.52
CA GLY A 237 11.06 -4.33 -8.14
C GLY A 237 10.92 -5.65 -7.40
N ALA A 238 11.74 -5.83 -6.37
CA ALA A 238 11.69 -6.96 -5.48
C ALA A 238 11.86 -6.49 -4.03
N GLU A 239 11.20 -7.16 -3.11
CA GLU A 239 11.30 -6.92 -1.68
C GLU A 239 11.57 -8.21 -0.93
N TYR A 240 12.47 -8.14 0.03
CA TYR A 240 12.68 -9.11 1.09
C TYR A 240 12.14 -8.58 2.40
N GLN A 241 11.32 -9.37 3.08
CA GLN A 241 10.75 -9.10 4.39
C GLN A 241 11.13 -10.20 5.37
N ARG A 242 11.44 -9.80 6.61
CA ARG A 242 11.60 -10.73 7.73
C ARG A 242 10.77 -10.26 8.91
N ILE A 243 9.90 -11.14 9.42
CA ILE A 243 9.09 -10.89 10.60
C ILE A 243 9.30 -11.98 11.65
N VAL A 244 8.86 -11.71 12.88
CA VAL A 244 8.79 -12.67 13.99
C VAL A 244 7.32 -12.75 14.40
N PRO A 245 6.57 -13.74 13.88
CA PRO A 245 5.17 -13.94 14.24
C PRO A 245 4.95 -14.21 15.72
N PHE A 246 5.89 -14.91 16.37
CA PHE A 246 5.80 -15.28 17.76
C PHE A 246 7.17 -15.21 18.47
N VAL A 247 7.13 -14.78 19.72
CA VAL A 247 8.26 -14.79 20.65
C VAL A 247 7.85 -15.64 21.84
N ASP A 248 8.55 -16.74 22.10
CA ASP A 248 8.29 -17.60 23.25
C ASP A 248 8.93 -16.98 24.50
N THR A 249 8.11 -16.34 25.34
CA THR A 249 8.58 -15.69 26.55
C THR A 249 8.87 -16.68 27.68
N ASP A 250 8.32 -17.89 27.59
CA ASP A 250 8.50 -18.97 28.56
C ASP A 250 9.78 -19.77 28.27
N ASP A 251 10.27 -19.73 27.01
CA ASP A 251 11.54 -20.32 26.60
C ASP A 251 12.56 -19.26 26.19
N ASN A 252 13.10 -18.56 27.17
CA ASN A 252 14.23 -17.63 27.03
C ASN A 252 14.08 -16.59 25.89
N ASN A 253 12.86 -16.20 25.56
CA ASN A 253 12.49 -15.30 24.47
C ASN A 253 12.93 -15.83 23.09
N GLU A 254 12.77 -17.12 22.83
CA GLU A 254 13.03 -17.71 21.54
C GLU A 254 12.14 -17.07 20.47
N LYS A 255 12.74 -16.80 19.29
CA LYS A 255 12.08 -16.08 18.19
C LYS A 255 11.86 -17.02 17.00
N TYR A 256 10.61 -17.08 16.56
CA TYR A 256 10.21 -17.85 15.39
C TYR A 256 10.08 -16.91 14.19
N TYR A 257 10.97 -17.08 13.21
CA TYR A 257 11.12 -16.15 12.07
C TYR A 257 10.35 -16.65 10.85
N LEU A 258 9.83 -15.67 10.09
CA LEU A 258 9.29 -15.88 8.74
C LEU A 258 9.99 -14.93 7.77
N ASN A 259 10.54 -15.50 6.69
CA ASN A 259 11.12 -14.75 5.57
C ASN A 259 10.16 -14.79 4.39
N SER A 260 9.95 -13.66 3.73
CA SER A 260 9.02 -13.52 2.61
C SER A 260 9.65 -12.73 1.49
N PHE A 261 9.31 -13.08 0.24
CA PHE A 261 9.77 -12.40 -0.96
C PHE A 261 8.58 -11.98 -1.80
N SER A 262 8.65 -10.79 -2.36
CA SER A 262 7.66 -10.29 -3.30
C SER A 262 8.32 -9.56 -4.46
N GLY A 263 7.68 -9.60 -5.61
CA GLY A 263 8.12 -8.96 -6.83
C GLY A 263 7.02 -8.12 -7.48
N MET A 264 7.44 -7.12 -8.25
CA MET A 264 6.56 -6.19 -8.96
C MET A 264 7.07 -5.98 -10.39
N LEU A 265 6.15 -5.93 -11.32
CA LEU A 265 6.37 -5.37 -12.66
C LEU A 265 5.32 -4.29 -12.91
N GLN A 266 5.71 -3.18 -13.52
CA GLN A 266 4.80 -2.10 -13.86
C GLN A 266 5.15 -1.46 -15.21
N ALA A 267 4.12 -0.91 -15.85
CA ALA A 267 4.27 -0.18 -17.10
C ALA A 267 3.32 1.02 -17.12
N GLN A 268 3.80 2.12 -17.69
CA GLN A 268 3.00 3.30 -18.00
C GLN A 268 3.34 3.76 -19.41
N TYR A 269 2.32 3.89 -20.24
CA TYR A 269 2.38 4.54 -21.54
C TYR A 269 1.52 5.81 -21.50
N ALA A 270 2.08 6.94 -21.94
CA ALA A 270 1.34 8.20 -22.00
C ALA A 270 1.76 8.95 -23.26
N LYS A 271 0.77 9.19 -24.15
CA LYS A 271 0.96 9.95 -25.37
C LYS A 271 -0.31 10.70 -25.73
N ASP A 272 -0.19 11.98 -26.03
CA ASP A 272 -1.29 12.87 -26.35
C ASP A 272 -2.40 12.82 -25.28
N LYS A 273 -3.58 12.33 -25.64
CA LYS A 273 -4.75 12.17 -24.75
C LYS A 273 -4.86 10.79 -24.12
N LEU A 274 -4.01 9.84 -24.53
CA LEU A 274 -4.07 8.45 -24.07
C LEU A 274 -3.07 8.21 -22.93
N SER A 275 -3.56 7.61 -21.84
CA SER A 275 -2.74 7.05 -20.77
C SER A 275 -3.14 5.61 -20.50
N VAL A 276 -2.16 4.70 -20.52
CA VAL A 276 -2.34 3.30 -20.16
C VAL A 276 -1.35 2.97 -19.05
N LYS A 277 -1.84 2.36 -17.97
CA LYS A 277 -1.04 1.97 -16.83
C LYS A 277 -1.37 0.55 -16.42
N GLY A 278 -0.40 -0.15 -15.85
CA GLY A 278 -0.63 -1.47 -15.28
C GLY A 278 0.48 -1.89 -14.34
N LYS A 279 0.13 -2.78 -13.41
CA LYS A 279 1.05 -3.34 -12.42
C LYS A 279 0.66 -4.78 -12.12
N VAL A 280 1.66 -5.61 -11.92
CA VAL A 280 1.53 -6.99 -11.42
C VAL A 280 2.41 -7.13 -10.19
N LEU A 281 1.86 -7.71 -9.14
CA LEU A 281 2.52 -8.07 -7.89
C LEU A 281 2.38 -9.58 -7.71
N LEU A 282 3.47 -10.27 -7.50
CA LEU A 282 3.50 -11.68 -7.13
C LEU A 282 4.40 -11.83 -5.91
N GLY A 283 3.88 -12.39 -4.84
CA GLY A 283 4.71 -12.49 -3.64
C GLY A 283 4.06 -13.19 -2.48
N GLN A 284 4.85 -13.34 -1.45
CA GLN A 284 4.58 -14.00 -0.20
C GLN A 284 4.24 -12.96 0.87
N ASN A 285 3.21 -13.22 1.69
CA ASN A 285 2.87 -12.40 2.86
C ASN A 285 2.84 -10.89 2.58
N MET A 286 2.13 -10.49 1.51
CA MET A 286 2.03 -9.07 1.08
C MET A 286 0.99 -8.26 1.87
N SER A 287 0.58 -8.72 3.06
CA SER A 287 -0.43 -8.05 3.89
C SER A 287 -0.04 -6.61 4.28
N HIS A 288 1.26 -6.35 4.49
CA HIS A 288 1.78 -5.00 4.75
C HIS A 288 1.68 -4.05 3.55
N LEU A 289 1.46 -4.58 2.35
CA LEU A 289 1.19 -3.79 1.14
C LEU A 289 -0.32 -3.55 0.93
N GLY A 290 -1.19 -4.03 1.85
CA GLY A 290 -2.65 -3.93 1.71
C GLY A 290 -3.24 -4.97 0.74
N ILE A 291 -2.46 -5.96 0.32
CA ILE A 291 -2.91 -7.08 -0.52
C ILE A 291 -3.50 -8.17 0.39
N CYS A 292 -4.58 -8.83 -0.06
CA CYS A 292 -5.18 -9.95 0.67
C CYS A 292 -4.27 -11.18 0.59
N SER A 293 -3.35 -11.27 1.53
CA SER A 293 -2.34 -12.32 1.69
C SER A 293 -1.98 -12.45 3.17
N GLY A 294 -1.09 -13.37 3.49
CA GLY A 294 -0.63 -13.62 4.87
C GLY A 294 0.29 -14.83 4.95
N TYR A 295 0.18 -15.57 6.01
CA TYR A 295 0.95 -16.80 6.27
C TYR A 295 0.19 -17.69 7.24
N GLY A 296 0.69 -18.88 7.48
CA GLY A 296 0.13 -19.80 8.48
C GLY A 296 1.19 -20.52 9.30
N LEU A 297 0.75 -21.05 10.44
CA LEU A 297 1.50 -21.98 11.27
C LEU A 297 1.37 -23.38 10.69
N THR A 298 2.48 -24.09 10.46
CA THR A 298 2.45 -25.44 9.84
C THR A 298 2.07 -26.52 10.85
N THR A 299 2.70 -26.50 12.04
CA THR A 299 2.39 -27.38 13.16
C THR A 299 2.60 -26.63 14.46
N ASP A 300 1.87 -27.01 15.51
CA ASP A 300 2.06 -26.41 16.84
C ASP A 300 3.38 -26.87 17.49
N ALA A 301 3.86 -28.07 17.15
CA ALA A 301 5.02 -28.68 17.80
C ALA A 301 6.35 -27.98 17.49
N ASP A 302 6.53 -27.57 16.21
CA ASP A 302 7.79 -26.95 15.74
C ASP A 302 7.70 -25.42 15.58
N ARG A 303 6.51 -24.82 15.76
CA ARG A 303 6.22 -23.40 15.54
C ARG A 303 6.82 -22.85 14.22
N LYS A 304 6.74 -23.64 13.16
CA LYS A 304 7.17 -23.23 11.82
C LYS A 304 6.05 -22.48 11.11
N TYR A 305 6.42 -21.49 10.35
CA TYR A 305 5.48 -20.68 9.57
C TYR A 305 5.75 -20.84 8.07
N SER A 306 4.68 -20.91 7.28
CA SER A 306 4.73 -20.97 5.84
C SER A 306 3.92 -19.82 5.23
N ASN A 307 4.48 -19.20 4.20
CA ASN A 307 3.88 -18.03 3.55
C ASN A 307 2.69 -18.44 2.66
N LEU A 308 1.64 -17.63 2.68
CA LEU A 308 0.65 -17.61 1.61
C LEU A 308 1.17 -16.74 0.47
N THR A 309 1.19 -17.31 -0.73
CA THR A 309 1.54 -16.61 -1.97
C THR A 309 0.28 -16.02 -2.59
N ALA A 310 0.36 -14.81 -3.12
CA ALA A 310 -0.73 -14.18 -3.84
C ALA A 310 -0.23 -13.50 -5.12
N LEU A 311 -1.09 -13.54 -6.14
CA LEU A 311 -0.96 -12.72 -7.34
C LEU A 311 -1.95 -11.56 -7.23
N SER A 312 -1.50 -10.34 -7.49
CA SER A 312 -2.37 -9.18 -7.61
C SER A 312 -1.98 -8.37 -8.84
N SER A 313 -2.96 -7.88 -9.60
CA SER A 313 -2.70 -7.14 -10.81
C SER A 313 -3.80 -6.12 -11.08
N TRP A 314 -3.44 -5.05 -11.77
CA TRP A 314 -4.40 -4.09 -12.29
C TRP A 314 -3.91 -3.46 -13.58
N ALA A 315 -4.87 -3.00 -14.37
CA ALA A 315 -4.62 -2.20 -15.57
C ALA A 315 -5.64 -1.07 -15.64
N GLN A 316 -5.24 0.03 -16.26
CA GLN A 316 -6.11 1.17 -16.50
C GLN A 316 -5.82 1.80 -17.86
N VAL A 317 -6.89 2.19 -18.55
CA VAL A 317 -6.86 3.05 -19.72
C VAL A 317 -7.60 4.34 -19.38
N GLN A 318 -7.03 5.48 -19.76
CA GLN A 318 -7.68 6.80 -19.65
C GLN A 318 -7.46 7.58 -20.93
N TYR A 319 -8.51 8.24 -21.40
CA TYR A 319 -8.48 9.06 -22.61
C TYR A 319 -9.18 10.42 -22.38
N GLY A 320 -8.53 11.49 -22.79
CA GLY A 320 -9.08 12.85 -22.72
C GLY A 320 -8.11 13.85 -22.11
N THR A 321 -8.51 15.12 -22.07
CA THR A 321 -7.78 16.25 -21.45
C THR A 321 -8.55 16.79 -20.26
N ASP A 322 -9.45 17.73 -20.45
CA ASP A 322 -10.29 18.27 -19.39
C ASP A 322 -11.43 17.30 -19.03
N LEU A 323 -12.09 16.73 -20.05
CA LEU A 323 -13.00 15.60 -19.91
C LEU A 323 -12.25 14.32 -20.22
N LYS A 324 -12.14 13.43 -19.20
CA LYS A 324 -11.42 12.17 -19.26
C LYS A 324 -12.38 11.01 -19.03
N TRP A 325 -12.26 10.00 -19.86
CA TRP A 325 -12.93 8.71 -19.71
C TRP A 325 -11.90 7.68 -19.27
N GLY A 326 -12.19 6.96 -18.22
CA GLY A 326 -11.31 5.96 -17.66
C GLY A 326 -11.98 4.60 -17.51
N LEU A 327 -11.18 3.55 -17.62
CA LEU A 327 -11.59 2.19 -17.29
C LEU A 327 -10.47 1.54 -16.49
N PHE A 328 -10.79 1.13 -15.27
CA PHE A 328 -9.90 0.36 -14.40
C PHE A 328 -10.35 -1.09 -14.36
N GLY A 329 -9.41 -2.03 -14.36
CA GLY A 329 -9.62 -3.45 -14.08
C GLY A 329 -8.59 -3.95 -13.07
N GLY A 330 -9.03 -4.71 -12.08
CA GLY A 330 -8.18 -5.36 -11.08
C GLY A 330 -8.49 -6.83 -10.93
N TYR A 331 -7.47 -7.66 -10.65
CA TYR A 331 -7.60 -9.08 -10.35
C TYR A 331 -6.62 -9.51 -9.28
N MET A 332 -7.05 -10.36 -8.36
CA MET A 332 -6.23 -10.97 -7.33
C MET A 332 -6.57 -12.46 -7.18
N LYS A 333 -5.56 -13.29 -6.88
CA LYS A 333 -5.70 -14.74 -6.64
C LYS A 333 -4.83 -15.16 -5.46
N ASN A 334 -5.41 -15.91 -4.54
CA ASN A 334 -4.68 -16.68 -3.53
C ASN A 334 -4.10 -17.95 -4.18
N LEU A 335 -2.81 -18.15 -4.05
CA LEU A 335 -2.07 -19.30 -4.59
C LEU A 335 -1.70 -20.33 -3.51
N GLY A 336 -2.08 -20.07 -2.24
CA GLY A 336 -1.80 -20.95 -1.11
C GLY A 336 -0.36 -20.92 -0.63
N ALA A 337 -0.02 -21.90 0.21
CA ALA A 337 1.28 -22.11 0.83
C ALA A 337 1.99 -23.36 0.29
N ALA A 338 3.29 -23.46 0.56
CA ALA A 338 4.07 -24.65 0.21
C ALA A 338 3.74 -25.85 1.13
N ASP A 339 3.49 -25.55 2.40
CA ASP A 339 3.28 -26.53 3.47
C ASP A 339 1.80 -26.57 3.90
N ASP A 340 1.39 -27.65 4.56
CA ASP A 340 0.10 -27.74 5.24
C ASP A 340 0.07 -26.82 6.46
N LEU A 341 -1.05 -26.15 6.67
CA LEU A 341 -1.23 -25.12 7.68
C LEU A 341 -2.23 -25.59 8.75
N ALA A 342 -1.83 -25.54 10.02
CA ALA A 342 -2.70 -25.77 11.16
C ALA A 342 -3.52 -24.51 11.53
N LYS A 343 -2.93 -23.32 11.33
CA LYS A 343 -3.58 -22.00 11.55
C LYS A 343 -3.20 -21.03 10.44
N ILE A 344 -4.11 -20.11 10.10
CA ILE A 344 -3.88 -19.09 9.04
C ILE A 344 -4.06 -17.71 9.63
N TYR A 345 -3.10 -16.83 9.36
CA TYR A 345 -3.11 -15.41 9.66
C TYR A 345 -3.05 -14.62 8.34
N ALA A 346 -4.21 -14.22 7.85
CA ALA A 346 -4.33 -13.57 6.55
C ALA A 346 -5.41 -12.48 6.55
N VAL A 347 -5.28 -11.53 5.67
CA VAL A 347 -6.33 -10.55 5.38
C VAL A 347 -7.56 -11.29 4.83
N GLY A 348 -8.75 -10.93 5.32
CA GLY A 348 -9.98 -11.65 4.96
C GLY A 348 -10.10 -13.05 5.58
N GLY A 349 -9.31 -13.36 6.63
CA GLY A 349 -9.36 -14.64 7.34
C GLY A 349 -8.91 -15.84 6.51
N GLY A 350 -8.24 -15.62 5.37
CA GLY A 350 -7.78 -16.70 4.47
C GLY A 350 -8.87 -17.33 3.60
N LYS A 351 -10.12 -16.90 3.70
CA LYS A 351 -11.28 -17.47 2.97
C LYS A 351 -11.44 -16.96 1.52
N ILE A 352 -10.64 -15.98 1.12
CA ILE A 352 -10.70 -15.38 -0.21
C ILE A 352 -9.86 -16.22 -1.18
N ASP A 353 -10.51 -16.77 -2.20
CA ASP A 353 -9.85 -17.45 -3.31
C ASP A 353 -9.32 -16.44 -4.34
N SER A 354 -10.21 -15.62 -4.83
CA SER A 354 -9.91 -14.61 -5.84
C SER A 354 -10.87 -13.44 -5.74
N MET A 355 -10.49 -12.32 -6.34
CA MET A 355 -11.37 -11.18 -6.53
C MET A 355 -11.04 -10.45 -7.82
N TRP A 356 -12.04 -9.75 -8.35
CA TRP A 356 -11.86 -8.85 -9.47
C TRP A 356 -12.72 -7.59 -9.33
N ARG A 357 -12.30 -6.53 -10.01
CA ARG A 357 -13.04 -5.27 -10.12
C ARG A 357 -12.96 -4.72 -11.52
N VAL A 358 -14.09 -4.15 -11.98
CA VAL A 358 -14.15 -3.29 -13.16
C VAL A 358 -14.75 -1.97 -12.74
N ALA A 359 -14.07 -0.86 -13.08
CA ALA A 359 -14.50 0.47 -12.69
C ALA A 359 -14.36 1.49 -13.84
N PRO A 360 -15.42 1.67 -14.66
CA PRO A 360 -15.50 2.79 -15.58
C PRO A 360 -15.69 4.11 -14.80
N ASN A 361 -15.02 5.16 -15.26
CA ASN A 361 -15.16 6.49 -14.68
C ASN A 361 -15.13 7.60 -15.74
N VAL A 362 -15.68 8.75 -15.37
CA VAL A 362 -15.56 10.00 -16.10
C VAL A 362 -15.14 11.09 -15.12
N GLN A 363 -14.19 11.91 -15.54
CA GLN A 363 -13.68 13.03 -14.75
C GLN A 363 -13.66 14.29 -15.61
N TYR A 364 -14.14 15.38 -15.06
CA TYR A 364 -14.11 16.69 -15.71
C TYR A 364 -13.37 17.69 -14.84
N THR A 365 -12.32 18.29 -15.40
CA THR A 365 -11.48 19.27 -14.71
C THR A 365 -11.69 20.65 -15.31
N VAL A 366 -12.01 21.62 -14.48
CA VAL A 366 -12.11 23.04 -14.85
C VAL A 366 -11.39 23.89 -13.82
N GLY A 367 -10.30 24.52 -14.21
CA GLY A 367 -9.41 25.22 -13.27
C GLY A 367 -8.93 24.25 -12.18
N ASN A 368 -9.19 24.60 -10.94
CA ASN A 368 -8.81 23.81 -9.76
C ASN A 368 -9.88 22.79 -9.30
N LEU A 369 -11.04 22.77 -9.97
CA LEU A 369 -12.15 21.87 -9.64
C LEU A 369 -12.10 20.62 -10.52
N ASN A 370 -12.10 19.44 -9.90
CA ASN A 370 -12.30 18.14 -10.56
C ASN A 370 -13.62 17.53 -10.11
N LEU A 371 -14.48 17.21 -11.06
CA LEU A 371 -15.73 16.47 -10.86
C LEU A 371 -15.53 15.05 -11.37
N GLY A 372 -15.91 14.05 -10.58
CA GLY A 372 -15.74 12.64 -10.91
C GLY A 372 -17.00 11.83 -10.67
N LEU A 373 -17.26 10.90 -11.59
CA LEU A 373 -18.24 9.83 -11.45
C LEU A 373 -17.54 8.51 -11.73
N GLU A 374 -17.68 7.52 -10.83
CA GLU A 374 -17.12 6.18 -10.99
C GLU A 374 -18.17 5.14 -10.60
N PHE A 375 -18.21 4.05 -11.35
CA PHE A 375 -18.98 2.86 -11.03
C PHE A 375 -18.03 1.71 -10.78
N GLU A 376 -18.10 1.06 -9.62
CA GLU A 376 -17.24 -0.06 -9.28
C GLU A 376 -18.08 -1.33 -9.15
N LEU A 377 -17.89 -2.29 -10.04
CA LEU A 377 -18.39 -3.65 -9.86
C LEU A 377 -17.25 -4.53 -9.35
N THR A 378 -17.40 -5.05 -8.14
CA THR A 378 -16.41 -5.91 -7.48
C THR A 378 -17.04 -7.24 -7.14
N SER A 379 -16.33 -8.35 -7.46
CA SER A 379 -16.67 -9.70 -7.04
C SER A 379 -15.55 -10.29 -6.21
N VAL A 380 -15.91 -11.03 -5.16
CA VAL A 380 -15.00 -11.82 -4.34
C VAL A 380 -15.52 -13.26 -4.25
N ALA A 381 -14.67 -14.22 -4.59
CA ALA A 381 -14.91 -15.64 -4.41
C ALA A 381 -14.46 -16.06 -3.00
N TYR A 382 -15.42 -16.33 -2.13
CA TYR A 382 -15.22 -16.88 -0.79
C TYR A 382 -15.47 -18.38 -0.80
N GLY A 383 -14.76 -19.15 0.05
CA GLY A 383 -14.95 -20.60 0.11
C GLY A 383 -14.32 -21.26 1.32
N THR A 384 -14.13 -22.57 1.22
CA THR A 384 -13.55 -23.42 2.23
C THR A 384 -12.04 -23.45 2.10
N ILE A 385 -11.36 -23.28 3.23
CA ILE A 385 -9.90 -23.28 3.29
C ILE A 385 -9.40 -24.72 3.33
N GLU A 386 -8.51 -25.05 2.39
CA GLU A 386 -7.80 -26.33 2.33
C GLU A 386 -6.51 -26.31 3.17
N SER A 387 -5.90 -27.48 3.38
CA SER A 387 -4.72 -27.64 4.23
C SER A 387 -3.56 -26.72 3.87
N LYS A 388 -3.37 -26.40 2.58
CA LYS A 388 -2.34 -25.47 2.11
C LYS A 388 -2.80 -24.02 2.00
N GLY A 389 -3.95 -23.68 2.59
CA GLY A 389 -4.48 -22.32 2.54
C GLY A 389 -5.00 -21.88 1.16
N THR A 390 -5.09 -22.80 0.20
CA THR A 390 -5.92 -22.61 -1.01
C THR A 390 -7.40 -22.68 -0.62
N VAL A 391 -8.26 -22.15 -1.47
CA VAL A 391 -9.70 -22.09 -1.18
C VAL A 391 -10.48 -22.81 -2.27
N THR A 392 -11.41 -23.67 -1.86
CA THR A 392 -12.28 -24.46 -2.73
C THR A 392 -13.75 -24.23 -2.40
N ASP A 393 -14.66 -24.87 -3.11
CA ASP A 393 -16.12 -24.76 -2.92
C ASP A 393 -16.58 -23.30 -2.83
N THR A 394 -16.12 -22.49 -3.79
CA THR A 394 -16.28 -21.04 -3.75
C THR A 394 -17.69 -20.59 -4.13
N HIS A 395 -18.10 -19.48 -3.55
CA HIS A 395 -19.27 -18.69 -3.96
C HIS A 395 -18.89 -17.23 -4.14
N ASP A 396 -19.49 -16.58 -5.12
CA ASP A 396 -19.23 -15.18 -5.41
C ASP A 396 -20.09 -14.24 -4.56
N VAL A 397 -19.49 -13.16 -4.09
CA VAL A 397 -20.16 -12.04 -3.44
C VAL A 397 -19.88 -10.78 -4.24
N PHE A 398 -20.93 -10.07 -4.62
CA PHE A 398 -20.86 -8.89 -5.46
C PHE A 398 -21.19 -7.62 -4.70
N ASN A 399 -20.50 -6.54 -5.01
CA ASN A 399 -20.93 -5.19 -4.68
C ASN A 399 -20.88 -4.30 -5.92
N PHE A 400 -21.92 -3.54 -6.12
CA PHE A 400 -21.94 -2.44 -7.09
C PHE A 400 -21.92 -1.12 -6.33
N ARG A 401 -20.87 -0.32 -6.57
CA ARG A 401 -20.70 0.99 -5.98
C ARG A 401 -20.87 2.07 -7.03
N THR A 402 -21.64 3.09 -6.70
CA THR A 402 -21.65 4.38 -7.41
C THR A 402 -20.94 5.41 -6.55
N LEU A 403 -19.99 6.14 -7.12
CA LEU A 403 -19.20 7.18 -6.44
C LEU A 403 -19.26 8.48 -7.23
N LEU A 404 -19.66 9.55 -6.57
CA LEU A 404 -19.57 10.93 -7.04
C LEU A 404 -18.50 11.68 -6.23
N SER A 405 -17.74 12.55 -6.88
CA SER A 405 -16.70 13.36 -6.22
C SER A 405 -16.64 14.75 -6.82
N ALA A 406 -16.52 15.74 -5.96
CA ALA A 406 -16.13 17.09 -6.32
C ALA A 406 -14.91 17.48 -5.48
N MET A 407 -13.77 17.74 -6.13
CA MET A 407 -12.50 18.04 -5.47
C MET A 407 -11.95 19.37 -5.96
N TYR A 408 -11.69 20.28 -5.03
CA TYR A 408 -11.02 21.56 -5.29
C TYR A 408 -9.59 21.53 -4.76
N SER A 409 -8.61 21.68 -5.64
CA SER A 409 -7.17 21.64 -5.30
C SER A 409 -6.58 23.04 -5.29
N PHE A 410 -5.55 23.27 -4.48
CA PHE A 410 -4.83 24.55 -4.36
C PHE A 410 -3.33 24.36 -4.17
#